data_670c46d9cbabea200a71d2bd0540192a
#
_entry.id   670c46d9cbabea200a71d2bd0540192a
#
_cell.length_a   1.000
_cell.length_b   1.000
_cell.length_c   1.000
_cell.angle_alpha   90.00
_cell.angle_beta   90.00
_cell.angle_gamma   90.00
#
_symmetry.space_group_name_H-M   'P 1'
#
loop_
_entity.id
_entity.type
_entity.pdbx_description
1 polymer ?
#
loop_
_entity_poly.entity_id
_entity_poly.type
_entity_poly.pdbx_seq_one_letter_code
_entity_poly.pdbx_strand_id
1 'polypeptide(L)'
;MASLSLRHLSKTYDNGVNAIKDVTLEVDDKEFMIFAGPVGCGISTVLRMIAGVEDITDGELLVDGERMNEVPSIDRNMAMIFKNGKLYPQMNIYDNLAFGLKLKELPKGEIDARIAEVTEVLKIGHLLDKMTEDLDEQERALVVLGRAMVKKPKVFLLDEPFSSLSKDVKRHMQKLVRKLYDQMHITVIYVTHNREDIQNTDARIAVMNDGSIQQIGTIGELYDNPATPYVSEFLGVAA
;
A
#
# COMPACT_ATOMS: atom_id res chain seq x y z
N MET A 1 -5.38 15.10 -5.70
CA MET A 1 -4.42 15.38 -4.64
C MET A 1 -4.87 14.62 -3.43
N ALA A 2 -3.99 14.05 -2.65
CA ALA A 2 -4.39 13.30 -1.45
C ALA A 2 -3.28 13.32 -0.39
N SER A 3 -3.32 14.33 0.49
CA SER A 3 -2.58 14.31 1.75
C SER A 3 -3.33 13.46 2.77
N LEU A 4 -2.58 12.80 3.68
CA LEU A 4 -3.16 12.08 4.80
C LEU A 4 -2.62 12.66 6.11
N SER A 5 -3.54 12.85 7.08
CA SER A 5 -3.20 13.23 8.44
C SER A 5 -3.77 12.18 9.38
N LEU A 6 -2.88 11.45 10.05
CA LEU A 6 -3.21 10.51 11.10
C LEU A 6 -3.00 11.24 12.42
N ARG A 7 -4.05 11.41 13.21
CA ARG A 7 -4.02 12.16 14.47
C ARG A 7 -4.40 11.27 15.63
N HIS A 8 -3.43 10.90 16.44
CA HIS A 8 -3.62 10.08 17.63
C HIS A 8 -4.36 8.76 17.36
N LEU A 9 -4.14 8.14 16.17
CA LEU A 9 -4.83 6.91 15.80
C LEU A 9 -4.50 5.79 16.77
N SER A 10 -5.53 5.15 17.28
CA SER A 10 -5.43 3.99 18.16
C SER A 10 -6.38 2.88 17.72
N LYS A 11 -5.97 1.63 17.93
CA LYS A 11 -6.78 0.45 17.69
C LYS A 11 -6.69 -0.54 18.82
N THR A 12 -7.80 -0.74 19.49
CA THR A 12 -7.99 -1.80 20.47
C THR A 12 -9.04 -2.77 19.95
N TYR A 13 -8.72 -4.05 19.85
CA TYR A 13 -9.66 -5.10 19.46
C TYR A 13 -10.54 -5.54 20.64
N ASP A 14 -11.68 -6.16 20.37
CA ASP A 14 -12.65 -6.62 21.39
C ASP A 14 -12.04 -7.60 22.42
N ASN A 15 -10.99 -8.31 22.02
CA ASN A 15 -10.24 -9.20 22.90
C ASN A 15 -9.26 -8.48 23.83
N GLY A 16 -9.24 -7.14 23.84
CA GLY A 16 -8.38 -6.29 24.66
C GLY A 16 -6.98 -6.07 24.10
N VAL A 17 -6.65 -6.58 22.92
CA VAL A 17 -5.35 -6.34 22.28
C VAL A 17 -5.30 -4.90 21.75
N ASN A 18 -4.37 -4.11 22.29
CA ASN A 18 -4.07 -2.76 21.81
C ASN A 18 -3.01 -2.85 20.70
N ALA A 19 -3.49 -2.92 19.45
CA ALA A 19 -2.64 -3.15 18.28
C ALA A 19 -1.97 -1.87 17.78
N ILE A 20 -2.60 -0.70 17.98
CA ILE A 20 -2.07 0.61 17.59
C ILE A 20 -2.23 1.56 18.78
N LYS A 21 -1.12 2.23 19.12
CA LYS A 21 -0.98 3.08 20.29
C LYS A 21 -0.57 4.49 19.88
N ASP A 22 -1.54 5.37 19.72
CA ASP A 22 -1.30 6.82 19.51
C ASP A 22 -0.40 7.12 18.28
N VAL A 23 -0.78 6.65 17.09
CA VAL A 23 -0.04 6.93 15.86
C VAL A 23 -0.44 8.31 15.31
N THR A 24 0.56 9.21 15.23
CA THR A 24 0.43 10.55 14.64
C THR A 24 1.44 10.69 13.50
N LEU A 25 0.95 11.02 12.29
CA LEU A 25 1.76 11.13 11.08
C LEU A 25 1.08 11.99 10.03
N GLU A 26 1.84 12.86 9.40
CA GLU A 26 1.43 13.57 8.19
C GLU A 26 2.11 12.96 6.96
N VAL A 27 1.34 12.67 5.91
CA VAL A 27 1.81 12.24 4.59
C VAL A 27 1.37 13.29 3.58
N ASP A 28 2.33 13.87 2.89
CA ASP A 28 2.08 14.94 1.92
C ASP A 28 1.39 14.41 0.65
N ASP A 29 0.73 15.31 -0.06
CA ASP A 29 0.19 15.01 -1.39
C ASP A 29 1.33 14.54 -2.32
N LYS A 30 1.09 13.42 -3.01
CA LYS A 30 2.06 12.80 -3.92
C LYS A 30 3.35 12.34 -3.21
N GLU A 31 3.31 12.05 -1.94
CA GLU A 31 4.43 11.48 -1.22
C GLU A 31 4.49 9.96 -1.41
N PHE A 32 5.71 9.43 -1.55
CA PHE A 32 5.98 8.00 -1.38
C PHE A 32 6.53 7.77 0.03
N MET A 33 5.65 7.29 0.91
CA MET A 33 5.97 7.02 2.31
C MET A 33 6.17 5.53 2.54
N ILE A 34 7.20 5.15 3.27
CA ILE A 34 7.44 3.75 3.64
C ILE A 34 7.15 3.55 5.12
N PHE A 35 6.36 2.54 5.45
CA PHE A 35 6.21 2.03 6.81
C PHE A 35 7.07 0.78 6.95
N ALA A 36 8.00 0.78 7.91
CA ALA A 36 8.93 -0.31 8.14
C ALA A 36 8.92 -0.76 9.60
N GLY A 37 9.05 -2.05 9.85
CA GLY A 37 9.08 -2.61 11.20
C GLY A 37 8.92 -4.13 11.19
N PRO A 38 9.00 -4.82 12.34
CA PRO A 38 8.90 -6.27 12.42
C PRO A 38 7.48 -6.76 12.16
N VAL A 39 7.36 -8.03 11.83
CA VAL A 39 6.06 -8.69 11.72
C VAL A 39 5.31 -8.56 13.05
N GLY A 40 4.04 -8.14 12.99
CA GLY A 40 3.19 -7.96 14.16
C GLY A 40 3.32 -6.60 14.86
N CYS A 41 4.13 -5.67 14.38
CA CYS A 41 4.26 -4.33 14.97
C CYS A 41 3.06 -3.39 14.76
N GLY A 42 2.02 -3.82 14.02
CA GLY A 42 0.80 -3.05 13.80
C GLY A 42 0.69 -2.32 12.46
N ILE A 43 1.73 -2.30 11.61
CA ILE A 43 1.74 -1.54 10.35
C ILE A 43 0.57 -1.91 9.43
N SER A 44 0.31 -3.21 9.22
CA SER A 44 -0.83 -3.67 8.40
C SER A 44 -2.18 -3.22 8.99
N THR A 45 -2.28 -3.10 10.32
CA THR A 45 -3.49 -2.57 10.98
C THR A 45 -3.67 -1.08 10.65
N VAL A 46 -2.59 -0.28 10.71
CA VAL A 46 -2.64 1.14 10.28
C VAL A 46 -3.11 1.24 8.83
N LEU A 47 -2.54 0.45 7.90
CA LEU A 47 -2.98 0.47 6.51
C LEU A 47 -4.47 0.11 6.35
N ARG A 48 -4.96 -0.89 7.09
CA ARG A 48 -6.36 -1.30 7.05
C ARG A 48 -7.28 -0.22 7.59
N MET A 49 -6.87 0.50 8.65
CA MET A 49 -7.60 1.66 9.16
C MET A 49 -7.66 2.78 8.10
N ILE A 50 -6.55 3.08 7.43
CA ILE A 50 -6.51 4.07 6.34
C ILE A 50 -7.44 3.64 5.20
N ALA A 51 -7.41 2.37 4.81
CA ALA A 51 -8.27 1.82 3.75
C ALA A 51 -9.76 1.73 4.13
N GLY A 52 -10.12 1.87 5.42
CA GLY A 52 -11.48 1.68 5.91
C GLY A 52 -11.95 0.22 5.91
N VAL A 53 -11.01 -0.71 6.03
CA VAL A 53 -11.25 -2.16 6.19
C VAL A 53 -11.22 -2.56 7.66
N GLU A 54 -10.65 -1.70 8.49
CA GLU A 54 -10.57 -1.83 9.93
C GLU A 54 -11.02 -0.50 10.58
N ASP A 55 -11.83 -0.59 11.63
CA ASP A 55 -12.32 0.59 12.33
C ASP A 55 -11.23 1.22 13.20
N ILE A 56 -11.24 2.53 13.30
CA ILE A 56 -10.42 3.32 14.21
C ILE A 56 -11.11 3.34 15.58
N THR A 57 -10.41 2.97 16.67
CA THR A 57 -10.98 3.00 18.02
C THR A 57 -10.96 4.41 18.60
N ASP A 58 -9.85 5.15 18.40
CA ASP A 58 -9.69 6.52 18.87
C ASP A 58 -8.79 7.31 17.91
N GLY A 59 -8.91 8.65 17.94
CA GLY A 59 -8.19 9.53 17.03
C GLY A 59 -8.92 9.79 15.72
N GLU A 60 -8.24 10.45 14.78
CA GLU A 60 -8.83 10.89 13.51
C GLU A 60 -7.92 10.58 12.32
N LEU A 61 -8.51 10.07 11.25
CA LEU A 61 -7.92 10.00 9.92
C LEU A 61 -8.54 11.09 9.05
N LEU A 62 -7.70 11.96 8.50
CA LEU A 62 -8.12 12.97 7.52
C LEU A 62 -7.45 12.68 6.18
N VAL A 63 -8.19 12.87 5.09
CA VAL A 63 -7.69 12.85 3.71
C VAL A 63 -8.10 14.14 3.03
N ASP A 64 -7.15 14.90 2.54
CA ASP A 64 -7.39 16.26 2.01
C ASP A 64 -8.15 17.16 3.02
N GLY A 65 -7.95 16.95 4.33
CA GLY A 65 -8.63 17.67 5.42
C GLY A 65 -10.03 17.15 5.75
N GLU A 66 -10.57 16.18 5.02
CA GLU A 66 -11.87 15.56 5.29
C GLU A 66 -11.71 14.32 6.20
N ARG A 67 -12.52 14.22 7.24
CA ARG A 67 -12.49 13.10 8.19
C ARG A 67 -13.04 11.83 7.56
N MET A 68 -12.25 10.74 7.65
CA MET A 68 -12.52 9.46 6.99
C MET A 68 -13.00 8.36 7.92
N ASN A 69 -13.06 8.58 9.24
CA ASN A 69 -13.35 7.52 10.20
C ASN A 69 -14.62 6.72 9.86
N GLU A 70 -15.70 7.40 9.50
CA GLU A 70 -17.01 6.82 9.20
C GLU A 70 -17.23 6.57 7.70
N VAL A 71 -16.28 6.97 6.84
CA VAL A 71 -16.42 6.81 5.39
C VAL A 71 -16.15 5.35 5.00
N PRO A 72 -17.07 4.66 4.33
CA PRO A 72 -16.86 3.28 3.89
C PRO A 72 -15.67 3.16 2.93
N SER A 73 -14.97 2.02 2.96
CA SER A 73 -13.77 1.78 2.16
C SER A 73 -13.96 2.01 0.65
N ILE A 74 -15.14 1.72 0.13
CA ILE A 74 -15.47 1.88 -1.30
C ILE A 74 -15.47 3.36 -1.74
N ASP A 75 -15.76 4.28 -0.79
CA ASP A 75 -15.91 5.71 -1.06
C ASP A 75 -14.63 6.51 -0.76
N ARG A 76 -13.62 5.90 -0.11
CA ARG A 76 -12.35 6.58 0.21
C ARG A 76 -11.46 6.85 -1.00
N ASN A 77 -11.82 6.37 -2.17
CA ASN A 77 -11.04 6.50 -3.41
C ASN A 77 -9.57 6.06 -3.27
N MET A 78 -9.36 4.97 -2.54
CA MET A 78 -8.06 4.35 -2.31
C MET A 78 -8.02 2.95 -2.94
N ALA A 79 -6.83 2.49 -3.31
CA ALA A 79 -6.63 1.11 -3.70
C ALA A 79 -5.61 0.45 -2.76
N MET A 80 -5.97 -0.70 -2.20
CA MET A 80 -5.09 -1.48 -1.35
C MET A 80 -4.71 -2.78 -2.03
N ILE A 81 -3.42 -3.07 -2.06
CA ILE A 81 -2.87 -4.38 -2.43
C ILE A 81 -2.42 -5.05 -1.14
N PHE A 82 -3.12 -6.12 -0.78
CA PHE A 82 -2.81 -6.93 0.39
C PHE A 82 -1.63 -7.85 0.12
N LYS A 83 -0.95 -8.27 1.17
CA LYS A 83 0.03 -9.35 1.14
C LYS A 83 -0.55 -10.56 0.39
N ASN A 84 0.18 -11.07 -0.58
CA ASN A 84 -0.28 -12.16 -1.45
C ASN A 84 -1.60 -11.85 -2.19
N GLY A 85 -1.73 -10.67 -2.76
CA GLY A 85 -2.93 -10.24 -3.49
C GLY A 85 -3.48 -11.33 -4.41
N LYS A 86 -4.69 -11.85 -4.07
CA LYS A 86 -5.32 -12.94 -4.82
C LYS A 86 -6.17 -12.40 -5.95
N LEU A 87 -6.08 -13.03 -7.11
CA LEU A 87 -7.02 -12.85 -8.20
C LEU A 87 -8.25 -13.76 -8.00
N TYR A 88 -9.35 -13.44 -8.63
CA TYR A 88 -10.56 -14.27 -8.64
C TYR A 88 -10.35 -15.43 -9.62
N PRO A 89 -10.20 -16.68 -9.14
CA PRO A 89 -9.78 -17.78 -10.00
C PRO A 89 -10.80 -18.19 -11.05
N GLN A 90 -12.09 -17.92 -10.81
CA GLN A 90 -13.19 -18.20 -11.73
C GLN A 90 -13.37 -17.14 -12.83
N MET A 91 -12.54 -16.09 -12.84
CA MET A 91 -12.61 -14.98 -13.80
C MET A 91 -11.34 -14.95 -14.65
N ASN A 92 -11.51 -14.62 -15.95
CA ASN A 92 -10.36 -14.26 -16.78
C ASN A 92 -9.74 -12.94 -16.32
N ILE A 93 -8.64 -12.53 -16.95
CA ILE A 93 -7.90 -11.33 -16.51
C ILE A 93 -8.68 -10.06 -16.78
N TYR A 94 -9.41 -9.96 -17.92
CA TYR A 94 -10.28 -8.83 -18.17
C TYR A 94 -11.32 -8.67 -17.07
N ASP A 95 -12.02 -9.73 -16.67
CA ASP A 95 -13.03 -9.68 -15.63
C ASP A 95 -12.44 -9.38 -14.24
N ASN A 96 -11.23 -9.89 -13.93
CA ASN A 96 -10.49 -9.51 -12.74
C ASN A 96 -10.22 -8.00 -12.65
N LEU A 97 -9.82 -7.38 -13.77
CA LEU A 97 -9.58 -5.94 -13.85
C LEU A 97 -10.91 -5.15 -13.79
N ALA A 98 -11.94 -5.63 -14.46
CA ALA A 98 -13.24 -4.96 -14.57
C ALA A 98 -14.07 -5.04 -13.29
N PHE A 99 -13.89 -6.06 -12.45
CA PHE A 99 -14.78 -6.40 -11.35
C PHE A 99 -15.12 -5.22 -10.43
N GLY A 100 -14.12 -4.52 -9.92
CA GLY A 100 -14.34 -3.38 -9.04
C GLY A 100 -15.00 -2.17 -9.71
N LEU A 101 -14.83 -2.03 -11.04
CA LEU A 101 -15.46 -0.97 -11.82
C LEU A 101 -16.94 -1.31 -12.12
N LYS A 102 -17.24 -2.60 -12.36
CA LYS A 102 -18.62 -3.10 -12.52
C LYS A 102 -19.43 -2.91 -11.24
N LEU A 103 -18.83 -3.14 -10.05
CA LEU A 103 -19.49 -2.88 -8.76
C LEU A 103 -19.80 -1.40 -8.52
N LYS A 104 -19.06 -0.48 -9.15
CA LYS A 104 -19.35 0.96 -9.16
C LYS A 104 -20.32 1.37 -10.27
N GLU A 105 -20.90 0.40 -11.00
CA GLU A 105 -21.86 0.61 -12.10
C GLU A 105 -21.35 1.53 -13.20
N LEU A 106 -20.02 1.54 -13.45
CA LEU A 106 -19.46 2.34 -14.53
C LEU A 106 -19.92 1.83 -15.90
N PRO A 107 -20.14 2.73 -16.87
CA PRO A 107 -20.47 2.34 -18.24
C PRO A 107 -19.39 1.44 -18.86
N LYS A 108 -19.81 0.43 -19.65
CA LYS A 108 -18.88 -0.52 -20.28
C LYS A 108 -17.75 0.17 -21.04
N GLY A 109 -18.07 1.21 -21.83
CA GLY A 109 -17.05 1.95 -22.59
C GLY A 109 -15.99 2.62 -21.70
N GLU A 110 -16.35 3.08 -20.50
CA GLU A 110 -15.39 3.62 -19.53
C GLU A 110 -14.54 2.51 -18.92
N ILE A 111 -15.15 1.36 -18.61
CA ILE A 111 -14.41 0.19 -18.10
C ILE A 111 -13.38 -0.26 -19.13
N ASP A 112 -13.78 -0.43 -20.39
CA ASP A 112 -12.90 -0.84 -21.48
C ASP A 112 -11.74 0.15 -21.69
N ALA A 113 -12.01 1.45 -21.64
CA ALA A 113 -11.00 2.49 -21.79
C ALA A 113 -9.98 2.47 -20.63
N ARG A 114 -10.43 2.33 -19.38
CA ARG A 114 -9.53 2.24 -18.21
C ARG A 114 -8.67 0.97 -18.24
N ILE A 115 -9.24 -0.16 -18.67
CA ILE A 115 -8.50 -1.41 -18.82
C ILE A 115 -7.45 -1.28 -19.92
N ALA A 116 -7.81 -0.72 -21.07
CA ALA A 116 -6.89 -0.51 -22.18
C ALA A 116 -5.70 0.37 -21.75
N GLU A 117 -5.95 1.50 -21.07
CA GLU A 117 -4.91 2.39 -20.53
C GLU A 117 -3.93 1.65 -19.61
N VAL A 118 -4.46 0.90 -18.63
CA VAL A 118 -3.64 0.18 -17.64
C VAL A 118 -2.87 -0.97 -18.28
N THR A 119 -3.50 -1.73 -19.19
CA THR A 119 -2.86 -2.86 -19.85
C THR A 119 -1.77 -2.44 -20.83
N GLU A 120 -1.87 -1.26 -21.43
CA GLU A 120 -0.80 -0.65 -22.22
C GLU A 120 0.39 -0.27 -21.34
N VAL A 121 0.16 0.43 -20.22
CA VAL A 121 1.20 0.85 -19.26
C VAL A 121 1.96 -0.35 -18.69
N LEU A 122 1.24 -1.40 -18.29
CA LEU A 122 1.81 -2.61 -17.70
C LEU A 122 2.25 -3.65 -18.74
N LYS A 123 1.93 -3.45 -20.03
CA LYS A 123 2.22 -4.38 -21.14
C LYS A 123 1.58 -5.76 -20.95
N ILE A 124 0.37 -5.82 -20.40
CA ILE A 124 -0.36 -7.06 -20.09
C ILE A 124 -1.61 -7.28 -20.95
N GLY A 125 -1.78 -6.54 -22.05
CA GLY A 125 -2.94 -6.67 -22.95
C GLY A 125 -3.12 -8.08 -23.51
N HIS A 126 -2.02 -8.79 -23.74
CA HIS A 126 -2.03 -10.18 -24.23
C HIS A 126 -2.51 -11.21 -23.18
N LEU A 127 -2.72 -10.80 -21.95
CA LEU A 127 -3.18 -11.67 -20.86
C LEU A 127 -4.71 -11.62 -20.66
N LEU A 128 -5.42 -10.66 -21.27
CA LEU A 128 -6.82 -10.36 -20.93
C LEU A 128 -7.76 -11.56 -21.01
N ASP A 129 -7.55 -12.45 -21.98
CA ASP A 129 -8.39 -13.64 -22.19
C ASP A 129 -7.90 -14.87 -21.39
N LYS A 130 -6.72 -14.81 -20.76
CA LYS A 130 -6.18 -15.91 -19.95
C LYS A 130 -6.96 -16.07 -18.62
N MET A 131 -6.95 -17.29 -18.09
CA MET A 131 -7.38 -17.56 -16.72
C MET A 131 -6.23 -17.32 -15.74
N THR A 132 -6.54 -17.15 -14.46
CA THR A 132 -5.53 -16.84 -13.45
C THR A 132 -4.51 -17.96 -13.24
N GLU A 133 -4.88 -19.23 -13.52
CA GLU A 133 -4.01 -20.40 -13.41
C GLU A 133 -2.93 -20.44 -14.49
N ASP A 134 -3.17 -19.79 -15.64
CA ASP A 134 -2.24 -19.73 -16.76
C ASP A 134 -1.14 -18.69 -16.61
N LEU A 135 -1.17 -17.92 -15.51
CA LEU A 135 -0.22 -16.84 -15.26
C LEU A 135 1.01 -17.33 -14.53
N ASP A 136 2.17 -16.88 -14.98
CA ASP A 136 3.38 -16.97 -14.18
C ASP A 136 3.36 -16.00 -12.98
N GLU A 137 4.42 -16.07 -12.15
CA GLU A 137 4.54 -15.27 -10.94
C GLU A 137 4.54 -13.75 -11.23
N GLN A 138 5.28 -13.33 -12.25
CA GLN A 138 5.40 -11.91 -12.64
C GLN A 138 4.10 -11.42 -13.29
N GLU A 139 3.52 -12.18 -14.22
CA GLU A 139 2.24 -11.86 -14.86
C GLU A 139 1.14 -11.67 -13.80
N ARG A 140 1.07 -12.58 -12.82
CA ARG A 140 0.12 -12.50 -11.70
C ARG A 140 0.30 -11.22 -10.89
N ALA A 141 1.53 -10.86 -10.55
CA ALA A 141 1.82 -9.63 -9.80
C ALA A 141 1.43 -8.36 -10.60
N LEU A 142 1.70 -8.35 -11.90
CA LEU A 142 1.30 -7.26 -12.80
C LEU A 142 -0.22 -7.11 -12.88
N VAL A 143 -0.96 -8.22 -12.97
CA VAL A 143 -2.44 -8.17 -13.00
C VAL A 143 -3.02 -7.68 -11.67
N VAL A 144 -2.45 -8.10 -10.52
CA VAL A 144 -2.84 -7.59 -9.19
C VAL A 144 -2.63 -6.07 -9.11
N LEU A 145 -1.49 -5.59 -9.59
CA LEU A 145 -1.20 -4.15 -9.66
C LEU A 145 -2.18 -3.44 -10.60
N GLY A 146 -2.43 -3.99 -11.80
CA GLY A 146 -3.38 -3.46 -12.77
C GLY A 146 -4.80 -3.33 -12.20
N ARG A 147 -5.27 -4.34 -11.45
CA ARG A 147 -6.58 -4.30 -10.79
C ARG A 147 -6.71 -3.15 -9.77
N ALA A 148 -5.63 -2.77 -9.15
CA ALA A 148 -5.60 -1.59 -8.29
C ALA A 148 -5.60 -0.28 -9.12
N MET A 149 -4.82 -0.23 -10.21
CA MET A 149 -4.64 0.95 -11.06
C MET A 149 -5.91 1.34 -11.84
N VAL A 150 -6.70 0.38 -12.34
CA VAL A 150 -7.94 0.68 -13.11
C VAL A 150 -8.95 1.49 -12.31
N LYS A 151 -8.87 1.45 -10.97
CA LYS A 151 -9.73 2.24 -10.08
C LYS A 151 -9.39 3.74 -10.12
N LYS A 152 -8.22 4.13 -10.65
CA LYS A 152 -7.66 5.50 -10.62
C LYS A 152 -7.72 6.10 -9.20
N PRO A 153 -7.11 5.42 -8.21
CA PRO A 153 -7.18 5.86 -6.83
C PRO A 153 -6.35 7.12 -6.61
N LYS A 154 -6.70 7.90 -5.57
CA LYS A 154 -5.89 9.02 -5.08
C LYS A 154 -4.71 8.55 -4.22
N VAL A 155 -4.87 7.42 -3.53
CA VAL A 155 -3.87 6.82 -2.64
C VAL A 155 -3.71 5.33 -2.95
N PHE A 156 -2.46 4.90 -3.11
CA PHE A 156 -2.10 3.48 -3.16
C PHE A 156 -1.57 3.01 -1.81
N LEU A 157 -2.16 1.95 -1.30
CA LEU A 157 -1.76 1.29 -0.05
C LEU A 157 -1.21 -0.09 -0.40
N LEU A 158 0.08 -0.32 -0.17
CA LEU A 158 0.80 -1.52 -0.58
C LEU A 158 1.28 -2.27 0.68
N ASP A 159 0.53 -3.29 1.10
CA ASP A 159 0.82 -4.10 2.30
C ASP A 159 1.67 -5.32 1.92
N GLU A 160 2.99 -5.21 2.00
CA GLU A 160 3.94 -6.25 1.56
C GLU A 160 3.61 -6.89 0.21
N PRO A 161 3.34 -6.10 -0.84
CA PRO A 161 2.68 -6.58 -2.06
C PRO A 161 3.48 -7.65 -2.81
N PHE A 162 4.79 -7.74 -2.55
CA PHE A 162 5.74 -8.59 -3.28
C PHE A 162 6.54 -9.52 -2.37
N SER A 163 6.10 -9.74 -1.13
CA SER A 163 6.86 -10.55 -0.15
C SER A 163 6.96 -12.03 -0.50
N SER A 164 5.99 -12.56 -1.25
CA SER A 164 5.96 -13.96 -1.69
C SER A 164 6.66 -14.23 -3.02
N LEU A 165 7.13 -13.17 -3.70
CA LEU A 165 7.75 -13.29 -5.01
C LEU A 165 9.23 -13.68 -4.89
N SER A 166 9.74 -14.35 -5.93
CA SER A 166 11.17 -14.58 -6.10
C SER A 166 11.95 -13.25 -6.09
N LYS A 167 13.20 -13.29 -5.65
CA LYS A 167 14.01 -12.07 -5.41
C LYS A 167 14.11 -11.17 -6.65
N ASP A 168 14.24 -11.76 -7.82
CA ASP A 168 14.38 -11.00 -9.07
C ASP A 168 13.05 -10.36 -9.51
N VAL A 169 11.95 -11.12 -9.42
CA VAL A 169 10.60 -10.60 -9.72
C VAL A 169 10.22 -9.50 -8.72
N LYS A 170 10.47 -9.71 -7.42
CA LYS A 170 10.25 -8.69 -6.38
C LYS A 170 10.97 -7.39 -6.73
N ARG A 171 12.28 -7.46 -7.05
CA ARG A 171 13.08 -6.27 -7.40
C ARG A 171 12.54 -5.57 -8.65
N HIS A 172 12.12 -6.35 -9.66
CA HIS A 172 11.50 -5.80 -10.87
C HIS A 172 10.20 -5.06 -10.53
N MET A 173 9.31 -5.66 -9.75
CA MET A 173 8.02 -5.07 -9.34
C MET A 173 8.20 -3.81 -8.50
N GLN A 174 9.16 -3.78 -7.57
CA GLN A 174 9.48 -2.58 -6.78
C GLN A 174 9.92 -1.42 -7.66
N LYS A 175 10.81 -1.67 -8.64
CA LYS A 175 11.23 -0.65 -9.61
C LYS A 175 10.05 -0.15 -10.47
N LEU A 176 9.17 -1.07 -10.87
CA LEU A 176 7.98 -0.72 -11.64
C LEU A 176 7.03 0.18 -10.84
N VAL A 177 6.74 -0.18 -9.59
CA VAL A 177 5.90 0.65 -8.69
C VAL A 177 6.50 2.05 -8.52
N ARG A 178 7.82 2.15 -8.32
CA ARG A 178 8.48 3.46 -8.22
C ARG A 178 8.34 4.29 -9.50
N LYS A 179 8.57 3.67 -10.65
CA LYS A 179 8.37 4.34 -11.95
C LYS A 179 6.93 4.79 -12.16
N LEU A 180 5.95 3.97 -11.78
CA LEU A 180 4.54 4.32 -11.87
C LEU A 180 4.18 5.49 -10.95
N TYR A 181 4.72 5.50 -9.73
CA TYR A 181 4.58 6.61 -8.79
C TYR A 181 5.06 7.92 -9.41
N ASP A 182 6.28 7.94 -9.99
CA ASP A 182 6.85 9.11 -10.64
C ASP A 182 5.99 9.62 -11.81
N GLN A 183 5.31 8.71 -12.53
CA GLN A 183 4.46 9.04 -13.68
C GLN A 183 3.04 9.48 -13.30
N MET A 184 2.45 8.83 -12.29
CA MET A 184 1.05 9.02 -11.92
C MET A 184 0.84 10.15 -10.91
N HIS A 185 1.90 10.59 -10.23
CA HIS A 185 1.85 11.63 -9.20
C HIS A 185 0.75 11.39 -8.15
N ILE A 186 0.67 10.17 -7.64
CA ILE A 186 -0.26 9.76 -6.59
C ILE A 186 0.46 9.56 -5.27
N THR A 187 -0.27 9.64 -4.17
CA THR A 187 0.27 9.32 -2.84
C THR A 187 0.38 7.80 -2.67
N VAL A 188 1.52 7.32 -2.20
CA VAL A 188 1.79 5.89 -1.98
C VAL A 188 2.23 5.65 -0.55
N ILE A 189 1.60 4.69 0.12
CA ILE A 189 2.10 4.12 1.38
C ILE A 189 2.52 2.68 1.10
N TYR A 190 3.81 2.43 1.25
CA TYR A 190 4.43 1.11 1.03
C TYR A 190 4.85 0.50 2.35
N VAL A 191 4.38 -0.69 2.66
CA VAL A 191 4.74 -1.44 3.87
C VAL A 191 5.75 -2.52 3.56
N THR A 192 6.77 -2.63 4.41
CA THR A 192 7.74 -3.71 4.37
C THR A 192 8.23 -4.10 5.78
N HIS A 193 8.46 -5.39 5.96
CA HIS A 193 9.18 -5.91 7.14
C HIS A 193 10.66 -6.20 6.83
N ASN A 194 11.07 -5.99 5.57
CA ASN A 194 12.45 -6.24 5.14
C ASN A 194 13.25 -4.93 5.08
N ARG A 195 14.28 -4.83 5.93
CA ARG A 195 15.18 -3.67 5.93
C ARG A 195 15.92 -3.46 4.59
N GLU A 196 16.10 -4.51 3.78
CA GLU A 196 16.72 -4.35 2.45
C GLU A 196 15.89 -3.46 1.53
N ASP A 197 14.56 -3.43 1.71
CA ASP A 197 13.65 -2.65 0.87
C ASP A 197 13.78 -1.13 1.11
N ILE A 198 14.37 -0.73 2.25
CA ILE A 198 14.55 0.68 2.64
C ILE A 198 15.98 1.21 2.46
N GLN A 199 16.95 0.36 2.15
CA GLN A 199 18.37 0.75 2.10
C GLN A 199 18.71 1.71 0.95
N ASN A 200 17.96 1.68 -0.15
CA ASN A 200 18.25 2.45 -1.36
C ASN A 200 17.04 3.29 -1.79
N THR A 201 16.44 4.01 -0.86
CA THR A 201 15.29 4.87 -1.11
C THR A 201 15.57 6.31 -0.67
N ASP A 202 14.98 7.25 -1.38
CA ASP A 202 14.90 8.67 -1.00
C ASP A 202 13.58 8.99 -0.28
N ALA A 203 12.71 7.99 -0.09
CA ALA A 203 11.44 8.15 0.59
C ALA A 203 11.62 8.41 2.09
N ARG A 204 10.65 9.11 2.70
CA ARG A 204 10.50 9.14 4.16
C ARG A 204 10.03 7.77 4.65
N ILE A 205 10.57 7.38 5.80
CA ILE A 205 10.32 6.09 6.42
C ILE A 205 9.76 6.33 7.82
N ALA A 206 8.62 5.74 8.12
CA ALA A 206 8.11 5.61 9.49
C ALA A 206 8.50 4.23 10.03
N VAL A 207 9.44 4.19 10.96
CA VAL A 207 9.82 2.96 11.65
C VAL A 207 8.85 2.72 12.80
N MET A 208 8.18 1.57 12.77
CA MET A 208 7.19 1.18 13.77
C MET A 208 7.62 -0.02 14.59
N ASN A 209 7.26 -0.01 15.86
CA ASN A 209 7.38 -1.16 16.75
C ASN A 209 6.27 -1.13 17.80
N ASP A 210 5.77 -2.30 18.16
CA ASP A 210 4.76 -2.50 19.22
C ASP A 210 3.61 -1.47 19.16
N GLY A 211 3.01 -1.29 17.97
CA GLY A 211 1.88 -0.40 17.74
C GLY A 211 2.17 1.09 17.72
N SER A 212 3.43 1.51 17.79
CA SER A 212 3.82 2.92 17.85
C SER A 212 4.90 3.27 16.82
N ILE A 213 4.88 4.52 16.33
CA ILE A 213 5.98 5.05 15.51
C ILE A 213 7.17 5.34 16.44
N GLN A 214 8.33 4.79 16.10
CA GLN A 214 9.58 4.98 16.83
C GLN A 214 10.37 6.18 16.31
N GLN A 215 10.36 6.36 14.98
CA GLN A 215 11.03 7.48 14.32
C GLN A 215 10.51 7.63 12.90
N ILE A 216 10.52 8.87 12.39
CA ILE A 216 10.22 9.21 11.01
C ILE A 216 11.40 9.99 10.47
N GLY A 217 11.84 9.66 9.26
CA GLY A 217 12.94 10.37 8.58
C GLY A 217 13.34 9.71 7.28
N THR A 218 14.26 10.33 6.57
CA THR A 218 14.98 9.71 5.44
C THR A 218 15.90 8.61 5.94
N ILE A 219 16.32 7.71 5.05
CA ILE A 219 17.22 6.62 5.44
C ILE A 219 18.53 7.15 6.06
N GLY A 220 19.08 8.27 5.55
CA GLY A 220 20.28 8.91 6.11
C GLY A 220 20.05 9.40 7.55
N GLU A 221 18.95 10.13 7.79
CA GLU A 221 18.62 10.62 9.14
C GLU A 221 18.43 9.49 10.14
N LEU A 222 17.80 8.38 9.70
CA LEU A 222 17.59 7.21 10.56
C LEU A 222 18.91 6.49 10.91
N TYR A 223 19.87 6.45 9.98
CA TYR A 223 21.19 5.87 10.21
C TYR A 223 22.08 6.76 11.05
N ASP A 224 22.10 8.07 10.78
CA ASP A 224 23.01 9.01 11.43
C ASP A 224 22.57 9.33 12.88
N ASN A 225 21.26 9.35 13.13
CA ASN A 225 20.68 9.73 14.41
C ASN A 225 19.49 8.85 14.80
N PRO A 226 19.68 7.56 15.09
CA PRO A 226 18.60 6.67 15.53
C PRO A 226 18.03 7.16 16.87
N ALA A 227 16.72 7.44 16.90
CA ALA A 227 16.05 8.00 18.08
C ALA A 227 15.92 7.01 19.24
N THR A 228 15.94 5.72 18.97
CA THR A 228 15.84 4.66 19.98
C THR A 228 16.81 3.51 19.68
N PRO A 229 17.20 2.73 20.72
CA PRO A 229 18.00 1.52 20.48
C PRO A 229 17.34 0.56 19.50
N TYR A 230 16.00 0.51 19.51
CA TYR A 230 15.25 -0.33 18.58
C TYR A 230 15.47 0.09 17.11
N VAL A 231 15.43 1.38 16.81
CA VAL A 231 15.68 1.88 15.44
C VAL A 231 17.09 1.50 14.98
N SER A 232 18.09 1.66 15.85
CA SER A 232 19.48 1.26 15.61
C SER A 232 19.58 -0.25 15.27
N GLU A 233 18.95 -1.09 16.10
CA GLU A 233 18.92 -2.55 15.92
C GLU A 233 18.20 -2.94 14.61
N PHE A 234 17.01 -2.37 14.36
CA PHE A 234 16.22 -2.65 13.15
C PHE A 234 16.99 -2.32 11.87
N LEU A 235 17.71 -1.21 11.87
CA LEU A 235 18.53 -0.79 10.73
C LEU A 235 19.85 -1.58 10.64
N GLY A 236 20.29 -2.24 11.72
CA GLY A 236 21.58 -2.92 11.80
C GLY A 236 22.74 -1.93 11.88
N VAL A 237 22.52 -0.76 12.46
CA VAL A 237 23.57 0.19 12.83
C VAL A 237 24.25 -0.35 14.08
N ALA A 238 25.56 -0.57 14.03
CA ALA A 238 26.32 -0.96 15.22
C ALA A 238 26.23 0.16 16.27
N ALA A 239 25.88 -0.22 17.50
CA ALA A 239 25.88 0.69 18.64
C ALA A 239 27.30 1.13 19.00
#